data_fc80017efdde1d3954f6426bbc4ea4e6
#
_entry.id   fc80017efdde1d3954f6426bbc4ea4e6
#
_cell.length_a   1.000
_cell.length_b   1.000
_cell.length_c   1.000
_cell.angle_alpha   90.00
_cell.angle_beta   90.00
_cell.angle_gamma   90.00
#
_symmetry.space_group_name_H-M   'P 1'
#
loop_
_entity.id
_entity.type
_entity.pdbx_description
1 polymer ?
#
loop_
_entity_poly.entity_id
_entity_poly.type
_entity_poly.pdbx_seq_one_letter_code
_entity_poly.pdbx_strand_id
1 'polypeptide(L)'
;SAASDVYKRQAKDRGITYEEANRQYNDGITWKKAAHEKFGTELLTTSSADFHYYDIRDKLKIQLGNVGVPIKEKTDAELYAMVLPPNSKQEKSFIRLVVTFVTLIKSSGKSIHEVIRQAQSMNDERNEFIIQNIFQPVYERYIEELKKLNQIDFTDAILQATDICRSLHPVRYDYIIVDEFQDISVDRYNFLKVLREGDPPAKLYCVGDDWQSIYRFSGSDMALFNQFPDFFGHTDINKIETTYRFGEPLVSLSSQFIQRNGTQIKKNIHSFNLQAKTELYFYEYDRANYCNVIEQLVASIPLDSSILLLGRYSFDDYYLSFRFQSIKEASRFYYFIRNRKIEFLTAHKSKGLEADYVIILQCNKDTYGFPSLVNDDPVLNYVLTKSDQYPYGEERRLFYVAITRAKIKTFVLYDKRFPSVFVDEFLHPEKITERSYAKHPNANKKWTKSADLFLLKLYSEGKSIKYIAAKMGRSQTSIVMRLNKLNE
;
A
#
# COMPACT_ATOMS: atom_id res chain seq x y z
N SER A 1 1.69 34.58 0.20
CA SER A 1 0.86 33.97 -0.87
C SER A 1 1.71 32.98 -1.64
N ALA A 2 1.14 31.89 -2.15
CA ALA A 2 1.85 30.82 -2.85
C ALA A 2 2.79 31.32 -3.98
N ALA A 3 2.37 32.37 -4.70
CA ALA A 3 3.22 33.03 -5.70
C ALA A 3 4.48 33.66 -5.07
N SER A 4 4.35 34.32 -3.92
CA SER A 4 5.49 34.90 -3.19
C SER A 4 6.52 33.85 -2.79
N ASP A 5 6.07 32.66 -2.45
CA ASP A 5 6.94 31.59 -1.95
C ASP A 5 7.65 30.86 -3.09
N VAL A 6 7.00 30.71 -4.25
CA VAL A 6 7.64 30.22 -5.49
C VAL A 6 8.78 31.17 -5.91
N TYR A 7 8.58 32.48 -5.83
CA TYR A 7 9.60 33.47 -6.20
C TYR A 7 10.75 33.55 -5.19
N LYS A 8 10.46 33.41 -3.90
CA LYS A 8 11.51 33.29 -2.87
C LYS A 8 12.42 32.07 -3.12
N ARG A 9 11.83 30.98 -3.59
CA ARG A 9 12.54 29.75 -3.91
C ARG A 9 13.38 29.91 -5.18
N GLN A 10 12.80 30.49 -6.24
CA GLN A 10 13.53 30.73 -7.49
C GLN A 10 14.65 31.77 -7.33
N ALA A 11 14.46 32.78 -6.47
CA ALA A 11 15.50 33.73 -6.11
C ALA A 11 16.69 33.03 -5.43
N LYS A 12 16.40 32.14 -4.49
CA LYS A 12 17.42 31.37 -3.77
C LYS A 12 18.20 30.41 -4.69
N ASP A 13 17.50 29.73 -5.59
CA ASP A 13 18.11 28.81 -6.55
C ASP A 13 18.97 29.55 -7.61
N ARG A 14 18.69 30.84 -7.86
CA ARG A 14 19.43 31.71 -8.79
C ARG A 14 20.47 32.59 -8.08
N GLY A 15 20.57 32.53 -6.76
CA GLY A 15 21.50 33.35 -5.97
C GLY A 15 21.19 34.83 -5.98
N ILE A 16 19.93 35.24 -6.22
CA ILE A 16 19.46 36.63 -6.23
C ILE A 16 18.57 36.95 -5.03
N THR A 17 18.39 38.20 -4.66
CA THR A 17 17.50 38.60 -3.56
C THR A 17 16.02 38.46 -3.97
N TYR A 18 15.15 38.33 -2.99
CA TYR A 18 13.69 38.32 -3.24
C TYR A 18 13.18 39.58 -3.94
N GLU A 19 13.71 40.73 -3.55
CA GLU A 19 13.35 42.04 -4.15
C GLU A 19 13.76 42.05 -5.62
N GLU A 20 14.91 41.52 -5.96
CA GLU A 20 15.41 41.46 -7.33
C GLU A 20 14.61 40.43 -8.16
N ALA A 21 14.26 39.29 -7.59
CA ALA A 21 13.38 38.30 -8.24
C ALA A 21 11.97 38.89 -8.50
N ASN A 22 11.43 39.64 -7.54
CA ASN A 22 10.12 40.28 -7.67
C ASN A 22 10.13 41.40 -8.71
N ARG A 23 11.22 42.18 -8.76
CA ARG A 23 11.42 43.21 -9.81
C ARG A 23 11.49 42.54 -11.18
N GLN A 24 12.33 41.54 -11.39
CA GLN A 24 12.44 40.80 -12.67
C GLN A 24 11.09 40.20 -13.10
N TYR A 25 10.30 39.70 -12.16
CA TYR A 25 8.95 39.23 -12.46
C TYR A 25 8.00 40.32 -12.94
N ASN A 26 7.95 41.44 -12.23
CA ASN A 26 7.10 42.56 -12.59
C ASN A 26 7.54 43.18 -13.91
N ASP A 27 8.85 43.27 -14.14
CA ASP A 27 9.43 43.72 -15.42
C ASP A 27 9.01 42.78 -16.54
N GLY A 28 9.04 41.43 -16.28
CA GLY A 28 8.56 40.43 -17.22
C GLY A 28 7.07 40.52 -17.55
N ILE A 29 6.22 40.85 -16.57
CA ILE A 29 4.79 41.13 -16.82
C ILE A 29 4.63 42.36 -17.67
N THR A 30 5.31 43.44 -17.34
CA THR A 30 5.25 44.70 -18.06
C THR A 30 5.71 44.53 -19.51
N TRP A 31 6.81 43.81 -19.72
CA TRP A 31 7.29 43.47 -21.03
C TRP A 31 6.27 42.65 -21.85
N LYS A 32 5.66 41.61 -21.23
CA LYS A 32 4.63 40.81 -21.91
C LYS A 32 3.45 41.67 -22.34
N LYS A 33 2.94 42.54 -21.48
CA LYS A 33 1.83 43.43 -21.82
C LYS A 33 2.19 44.31 -23.02
N ALA A 34 3.36 44.96 -22.98
CA ALA A 34 3.84 45.78 -24.07
C ALA A 34 4.06 44.99 -25.37
N ALA A 35 4.53 43.76 -25.27
CA ALA A 35 4.70 42.91 -26.44
C ALA A 35 3.36 42.52 -27.08
N HIS A 36 2.37 42.16 -26.30
CA HIS A 36 1.03 41.81 -26.82
C HIS A 36 0.36 43.06 -27.42
N GLU A 37 0.46 44.23 -26.78
CA GLU A 37 -0.02 45.49 -27.30
C GLU A 37 0.65 45.83 -28.64
N LYS A 38 1.98 45.72 -28.72
CA LYS A 38 2.75 45.99 -29.94
C LYS A 38 2.36 45.05 -31.11
N PHE A 39 2.04 43.79 -30.83
CA PHE A 39 1.68 42.83 -31.85
C PHE A 39 0.18 42.68 -32.07
N GLY A 40 -0.66 43.52 -31.43
CA GLY A 40 -2.10 43.49 -31.56
C GLY A 40 -2.76 42.21 -31.12
N THR A 41 -2.17 41.50 -30.13
CA THR A 41 -2.68 40.25 -29.58
C THR A 41 -3.25 40.49 -28.17
N GLU A 42 -4.34 39.81 -27.83
CA GLU A 42 -4.96 39.91 -26.51
C GLU A 42 -4.20 39.08 -25.46
N LEU A 43 -3.98 39.69 -24.30
CA LEU A 43 -3.36 39.05 -23.15
C LEU A 43 -4.36 38.98 -21.98
N LEU A 44 -4.93 37.82 -21.74
CA LEU A 44 -5.75 37.57 -20.55
C LEU A 44 -4.85 37.20 -19.37
N THR A 45 -5.16 37.79 -18.21
CA THR A 45 -4.37 37.54 -16.99
C THR A 45 -5.26 37.09 -15.85
N THR A 46 -4.75 36.14 -15.07
CA THR A 46 -5.32 35.70 -13.79
C THR A 46 -4.27 35.82 -12.70
N SER A 47 -4.69 36.00 -11.48
CA SER A 47 -3.83 36.08 -10.30
C SER A 47 -4.21 35.04 -9.27
N SER A 48 -3.32 34.76 -8.30
CA SER A 48 -3.63 33.87 -7.18
C SER A 48 -4.84 34.33 -6.35
N ALA A 49 -5.09 35.66 -6.31
CA ALA A 49 -6.26 36.21 -5.66
C ALA A 49 -7.58 35.80 -6.34
N ASP A 50 -7.56 35.61 -7.65
CA ASP A 50 -8.75 35.17 -8.40
C ASP A 50 -9.20 33.77 -8.02
N PHE A 51 -8.25 32.89 -7.59
CA PHE A 51 -8.56 31.56 -7.09
C PHE A 51 -9.06 31.52 -5.64
N HIS A 52 -8.77 32.57 -4.86
CA HIS A 52 -9.16 32.63 -3.45
C HIS A 52 -10.46 33.37 -3.20
N TYR A 53 -10.76 34.40 -4.01
CA TYR A 53 -11.86 35.32 -3.75
C TYR A 53 -12.98 35.26 -4.80
N TYR A 54 -12.74 34.58 -5.93
CA TYR A 54 -13.70 34.49 -7.03
C TYR A 54 -13.74 33.08 -7.60
N ASP A 55 -14.85 32.71 -8.24
CA ASP A 55 -14.84 31.54 -9.10
C ASP A 55 -14.04 31.87 -10.37
N ILE A 56 -12.82 31.36 -10.43
CA ILE A 56 -11.91 31.57 -11.57
C ILE A 56 -12.54 31.17 -12.91
N ARG A 57 -13.49 30.22 -12.91
CA ARG A 57 -14.19 29.75 -14.12
C ARG A 57 -15.08 30.90 -14.67
N ASP A 58 -15.82 31.58 -13.82
CA ASP A 58 -16.70 32.68 -14.22
C ASP A 58 -15.88 33.86 -14.73
N LYS A 59 -14.77 34.20 -14.06
CA LYS A 59 -13.86 35.25 -14.53
C LYS A 59 -13.28 34.91 -15.91
N LEU A 60 -12.81 33.68 -16.11
CA LEU A 60 -12.27 33.22 -17.39
C LEU A 60 -13.35 33.19 -18.48
N LYS A 61 -14.60 32.77 -18.17
CA LYS A 61 -15.71 32.81 -19.10
C LYS A 61 -15.94 34.22 -19.61
N ILE A 62 -16.00 35.21 -18.70
CA ILE A 62 -16.20 36.63 -19.07
C ILE A 62 -15.02 37.13 -19.91
N GLN A 63 -13.78 36.90 -19.48
CA GLN A 63 -12.59 37.37 -20.20
C GLN A 63 -12.49 36.77 -21.60
N LEU A 64 -12.70 35.45 -21.75
CA LEU A 64 -12.67 34.75 -23.04
C LEU A 64 -13.80 35.19 -23.95
N GLY A 65 -15.02 35.42 -23.39
CA GLY A 65 -16.16 35.94 -24.15
C GLY A 65 -15.90 37.32 -24.70
N ASN A 66 -15.28 38.21 -23.92
CA ASN A 66 -14.94 39.59 -24.34
C ASN A 66 -13.96 39.62 -25.52
N VAL A 67 -13.10 38.64 -25.65
CA VAL A 67 -12.15 38.50 -26.77
C VAL A 67 -12.67 37.61 -27.91
N GLY A 68 -13.96 37.26 -27.87
CA GLY A 68 -14.61 36.50 -28.94
C GLY A 68 -14.26 35.02 -29.00
N VAL A 69 -13.68 34.45 -27.95
CA VAL A 69 -13.44 33.01 -27.88
C VAL A 69 -14.73 32.28 -27.55
N PRO A 70 -15.24 31.40 -28.43
CA PRO A 70 -16.46 30.65 -28.18
C PRO A 70 -16.25 29.65 -27.02
N ILE A 71 -17.10 29.76 -26.01
CA ILE A 71 -17.09 28.85 -24.88
C ILE A 71 -18.13 27.73 -25.15
N LYS A 72 -17.68 26.50 -25.26
CA LYS A 72 -18.54 25.34 -25.33
C LYS A 72 -18.54 24.64 -23.99
N GLU A 73 -19.68 24.64 -23.33
CA GLU A 73 -19.85 23.82 -22.13
C GLU A 73 -19.80 22.35 -22.50
N LYS A 74 -19.08 21.59 -21.69
CA LYS A 74 -18.95 20.14 -21.85
C LYS A 74 -19.83 19.48 -20.80
N THR A 75 -20.42 18.36 -21.20
CA THR A 75 -21.13 17.50 -20.25
C THR A 75 -20.16 16.86 -19.28
N ASP A 76 -20.66 16.43 -18.11
CA ASP A 76 -19.84 15.71 -17.12
C ASP A 76 -19.19 14.46 -17.71
N ALA A 77 -19.87 13.76 -18.61
CA ALA A 77 -19.34 12.60 -19.33
C ALA A 77 -18.14 12.97 -20.23
N GLU A 78 -18.22 14.11 -20.96
CA GLU A 78 -17.12 14.60 -21.79
C GLU A 78 -15.93 15.06 -20.92
N LEU A 79 -16.20 15.72 -19.78
CA LEU A 79 -15.16 16.14 -18.82
C LEU A 79 -14.48 14.92 -18.20
N TYR A 80 -15.28 13.92 -17.79
CA TYR A 80 -14.75 12.66 -17.27
C TYR A 80 -13.82 11.97 -18.28
N ALA A 81 -14.28 11.85 -19.54
CA ALA A 81 -13.48 11.21 -20.59
C ALA A 81 -12.19 11.97 -20.93
N MET A 82 -12.15 13.28 -20.71
CA MET A 82 -10.93 14.09 -20.90
C MET A 82 -9.92 13.89 -19.76
N VAL A 83 -10.39 13.80 -18.51
CA VAL A 83 -9.54 13.67 -17.33
C VAL A 83 -9.11 12.21 -17.13
N LEU A 84 -10.04 11.30 -17.35
CA LEU A 84 -9.87 9.85 -17.23
C LEU A 84 -10.26 9.18 -18.56
N PRO A 85 -9.40 9.19 -19.58
CA PRO A 85 -9.70 8.58 -20.86
C PRO A 85 -10.13 7.11 -20.68
N PRO A 86 -11.19 6.66 -21.37
CA PRO A 86 -11.70 5.29 -21.26
C PRO A 86 -10.62 4.24 -21.49
N ASN A 87 -10.59 3.22 -20.63
CA ASN A 87 -9.58 2.16 -20.62
C ASN A 87 -8.14 2.60 -20.34
N SER A 88 -7.91 3.86 -19.96
CA SER A 88 -6.60 4.37 -19.58
C SER A 88 -6.10 3.71 -18.28
N LYS A 89 -4.78 3.77 -18.07
CA LYS A 89 -4.17 3.32 -16.81
C LYS A 89 -4.69 4.13 -15.62
N GLN A 90 -4.94 5.43 -15.83
CA GLN A 90 -5.46 6.35 -14.81
C GLN A 90 -6.87 5.96 -14.39
N GLU A 91 -7.77 5.73 -15.35
CA GLU A 91 -9.13 5.30 -15.07
C GLU A 91 -9.16 3.96 -14.33
N LYS A 92 -8.41 2.96 -14.81
CA LYS A 92 -8.32 1.65 -14.14
C LYS A 92 -7.78 1.77 -12.70
N SER A 93 -6.84 2.67 -12.46
CA SER A 93 -6.30 2.91 -11.11
C SER A 93 -7.33 3.60 -10.21
N PHE A 94 -8.07 4.57 -10.76
CA PHE A 94 -9.14 5.26 -10.04
C PHE A 94 -10.29 4.29 -9.70
N ILE A 95 -10.77 3.51 -10.66
CA ILE A 95 -11.81 2.49 -10.41
C ILE A 95 -11.36 1.52 -9.32
N ARG A 96 -10.11 1.06 -9.37
CA ARG A 96 -9.56 0.16 -8.36
C ARG A 96 -9.56 0.82 -6.97
N LEU A 97 -9.17 2.09 -6.87
CA LEU A 97 -9.20 2.84 -5.62
C LEU A 97 -10.62 2.93 -5.05
N VAL A 98 -11.61 3.26 -5.90
CA VAL A 98 -13.02 3.33 -5.52
C VAL A 98 -13.54 1.97 -5.03
N VAL A 99 -13.29 0.90 -5.79
CA VAL A 99 -13.68 -0.47 -5.41
C VAL A 99 -13.05 -0.85 -4.06
N THR A 100 -11.75 -0.57 -3.89
CA THR A 100 -11.05 -0.85 -2.63
C THR A 100 -11.68 -0.09 -1.47
N PHE A 101 -11.98 1.19 -1.64
CA PHE A 101 -12.62 2.00 -0.59
C PHE A 101 -14.00 1.45 -0.22
N VAL A 102 -14.85 1.13 -1.23
CA VAL A 102 -16.20 0.56 -1.01
C VAL A 102 -16.13 -0.78 -0.27
N THR A 103 -15.20 -1.65 -0.65
CA THR A 103 -15.00 -2.93 0.04
C THR A 103 -14.57 -2.72 1.49
N LEU A 104 -13.59 -1.84 1.72
CA LEU A 104 -13.03 -1.60 3.04
C LEU A 104 -14.02 -0.92 3.98
N ILE A 105 -14.82 0.05 3.51
CA ILE A 105 -15.78 0.72 4.39
C ILE A 105 -16.83 -0.28 4.88
N LYS A 106 -17.32 -1.17 4.02
CA LYS A 106 -18.28 -2.20 4.39
C LYS A 106 -17.74 -3.18 5.44
N SER A 107 -16.49 -3.61 5.27
CA SER A 107 -15.82 -4.55 6.19
C SER A 107 -15.30 -3.92 7.49
N SER A 108 -15.15 -2.58 7.52
CA SER A 108 -14.61 -1.85 8.67
C SER A 108 -15.60 -1.68 9.83
N GLY A 109 -16.89 -1.95 9.61
CA GLY A 109 -17.95 -1.69 10.56
C GLY A 109 -18.26 -0.19 10.76
N LYS A 110 -17.69 0.72 9.97
CA LYS A 110 -17.91 2.16 10.01
C LYS A 110 -18.97 2.59 9.00
N SER A 111 -19.78 3.56 9.36
CA SER A 111 -20.62 4.26 8.40
C SER A 111 -19.81 5.30 7.61
N ILE A 112 -20.27 5.66 6.40
CA ILE A 112 -19.63 6.70 5.58
C ILE A 112 -19.60 8.05 6.31
N HIS A 113 -20.64 8.36 7.09
CA HIS A 113 -20.72 9.58 7.89
C HIS A 113 -19.70 9.63 9.05
N GLU A 114 -19.36 8.49 9.64
CA GLU A 114 -18.28 8.42 10.64
C GLU A 114 -16.94 8.69 10.01
N VAL A 115 -16.69 8.16 8.81
CA VAL A 115 -15.47 8.39 8.07
C VAL A 115 -15.32 9.87 7.69
N ILE A 116 -16.41 10.52 7.25
CA ILE A 116 -16.43 11.97 6.97
C ILE A 116 -16.12 12.77 8.24
N ARG A 117 -16.83 12.50 9.36
CA ARG A 117 -16.56 13.17 10.64
C ARG A 117 -15.12 12.99 11.11
N GLN A 118 -14.54 11.82 10.87
CA GLN A 118 -13.13 11.58 11.18
C GLN A 118 -12.19 12.47 10.33
N ALA A 119 -12.47 12.65 9.03
CA ALA A 119 -11.70 13.53 8.17
C ALA A 119 -11.80 14.99 8.63
N GLN A 120 -13.00 15.46 8.98
CA GLN A 120 -13.26 16.78 9.54
C GLN A 120 -12.49 17.01 10.85
N SER A 121 -12.56 16.06 11.78
CA SER A 121 -11.85 16.17 13.07
C SER A 121 -10.33 16.25 12.92
N MET A 122 -9.80 15.74 11.81
CA MET A 122 -8.37 15.79 11.46
C MET A 122 -8.01 17.03 10.64
N ASN A 123 -8.95 17.92 10.30
CA ASN A 123 -8.80 19.05 9.38
C ASN A 123 -8.16 18.64 8.05
N ASP A 124 -8.59 17.49 7.49
CA ASP A 124 -8.07 16.96 6.23
C ASP A 124 -9.07 17.29 5.10
N GLU A 125 -9.15 18.60 4.77
CA GLU A 125 -10.10 19.15 3.79
C GLU A 125 -10.09 18.42 2.45
N ARG A 126 -8.89 17.98 2.00
CA ARG A 126 -8.76 17.25 0.74
C ARG A 126 -9.47 15.90 0.79
N ASN A 127 -9.19 15.09 1.80
CA ASN A 127 -9.79 13.76 1.89
C ASN A 127 -11.27 13.85 2.30
N GLU A 128 -11.68 14.84 3.11
CA GLU A 128 -13.08 15.14 3.38
C GLU A 128 -13.83 15.37 2.07
N PHE A 129 -13.33 16.30 1.23
CA PHE A 129 -13.93 16.60 -0.08
C PHE A 129 -14.03 15.36 -0.98
N ILE A 130 -12.97 14.57 -1.07
CA ILE A 130 -12.95 13.35 -1.90
C ILE A 130 -13.98 12.33 -1.37
N ILE A 131 -14.06 12.14 -0.05
CA ILE A 131 -14.99 11.17 0.53
C ILE A 131 -16.44 11.63 0.30
N GLN A 132 -16.76 12.88 0.55
CA GLN A 132 -18.12 13.41 0.40
C GLN A 132 -18.58 13.48 -1.05
N ASN A 133 -17.72 13.93 -1.97
CA ASN A 133 -18.14 14.25 -3.33
C ASN A 133 -17.86 13.15 -4.35
N ILE A 134 -17.05 12.16 -3.99
CA ILE A 134 -16.70 11.06 -4.91
C ILE A 134 -17.11 9.70 -4.32
N PHE A 135 -16.58 9.35 -3.15
CA PHE A 135 -16.79 8.00 -2.61
C PHE A 135 -18.19 7.80 -2.04
N GLN A 136 -18.74 8.78 -1.35
CA GLN A 136 -20.09 8.68 -0.79
C GLN A 136 -21.14 8.47 -1.89
N PRO A 137 -21.23 9.32 -2.94
CA PRO A 137 -22.22 9.10 -4.00
C PRO A 137 -22.06 7.76 -4.71
N VAL A 138 -20.83 7.30 -4.96
CA VAL A 138 -20.58 6.00 -5.58
C VAL A 138 -21.00 4.85 -4.66
N TYR A 139 -20.66 4.94 -3.36
CA TYR A 139 -21.06 3.95 -2.36
C TYR A 139 -22.58 3.85 -2.23
N GLU A 140 -23.28 4.98 -2.10
CA GLU A 140 -24.74 5.03 -1.98
C GLU A 140 -25.39 4.44 -3.25
N ARG A 141 -24.90 4.82 -4.44
CA ARG A 141 -25.39 4.28 -5.70
C ARG A 141 -25.15 2.78 -5.83
N TYR A 142 -23.99 2.30 -5.40
CA TYR A 142 -23.68 0.87 -5.38
C TYR A 142 -24.67 0.08 -4.51
N ILE A 143 -24.97 0.57 -3.30
CA ILE A 143 -25.93 -0.05 -2.40
C ILE A 143 -27.35 -0.02 -2.99
N GLU A 144 -27.75 1.09 -3.63
CA GLU A 144 -29.04 1.18 -4.31
C GLU A 144 -29.18 0.18 -5.46
N GLU A 145 -28.16 0.04 -6.30
CA GLU A 145 -28.16 -0.89 -7.43
C GLU A 145 -28.24 -2.34 -6.95
N LEU A 146 -27.49 -2.71 -5.91
CA LEU A 146 -27.60 -4.05 -5.31
C LEU A 146 -29.03 -4.33 -4.84
N LYS A 147 -29.67 -3.36 -4.16
CA LYS A 147 -31.08 -3.49 -3.71
C LYS A 147 -32.03 -3.63 -4.88
N LYS A 148 -31.90 -2.82 -5.94
CA LYS A 148 -32.75 -2.90 -7.16
C LYS A 148 -32.65 -4.25 -7.86
N LEU A 149 -31.42 -4.80 -7.90
CA LEU A 149 -31.15 -6.09 -8.55
C LEU A 149 -31.46 -7.28 -7.64
N ASN A 150 -31.85 -7.04 -6.40
CA ASN A 150 -32.02 -8.06 -5.35
C ASN A 150 -30.75 -8.94 -5.22
N GLN A 151 -29.58 -8.28 -5.19
CA GLN A 151 -28.27 -8.89 -5.06
C GLN A 151 -27.57 -8.43 -3.80
N ILE A 152 -26.64 -9.24 -3.32
CA ILE A 152 -25.76 -8.94 -2.21
C ILE A 152 -24.33 -9.29 -2.61
N ASP A 153 -23.35 -8.57 -2.08
CA ASP A 153 -21.94 -8.96 -2.15
C ASP A 153 -21.54 -9.83 -0.95
N PHE A 154 -20.29 -10.31 -0.95
CA PHE A 154 -19.78 -11.17 0.14
C PHE A 154 -19.81 -10.49 1.52
N THR A 155 -19.55 -9.17 1.58
CA THR A 155 -19.61 -8.43 2.84
C THR A 155 -21.04 -8.27 3.31
N ASP A 156 -22.00 -7.98 2.39
CA ASP A 156 -23.43 -7.94 2.72
C ASP A 156 -23.92 -9.28 3.27
N ALA A 157 -23.45 -10.40 2.71
CA ALA A 157 -23.81 -11.73 3.21
C ALA A 157 -23.42 -11.90 4.70
N ILE A 158 -22.21 -11.44 5.08
CA ILE A 158 -21.76 -11.48 6.48
C ILE A 158 -22.56 -10.52 7.36
N LEU A 159 -22.78 -9.28 6.87
CA LEU A 159 -23.55 -8.27 7.66
C LEU A 159 -25.00 -8.72 7.86
N GLN A 160 -25.68 -9.18 6.81
CA GLN A 160 -27.06 -9.69 6.90
C GLN A 160 -27.14 -10.94 7.78
N ALA A 161 -26.19 -11.88 7.65
CA ALA A 161 -26.13 -13.03 8.53
C ALA A 161 -25.97 -12.62 9.99
N THR A 162 -25.16 -11.59 10.28
CA THR A 162 -24.98 -11.03 11.62
C THR A 162 -26.31 -10.49 12.17
N ASP A 163 -27.06 -9.74 11.36
CA ASP A 163 -28.34 -9.15 11.77
C ASP A 163 -29.44 -10.22 11.93
N ILE A 164 -29.49 -11.20 11.04
CA ILE A 164 -30.42 -12.35 11.15
C ILE A 164 -30.11 -13.14 12.42
N CYS A 165 -28.84 -13.46 12.67
CA CYS A 165 -28.44 -14.17 13.87
C CYS A 165 -28.80 -13.40 15.14
N ARG A 166 -28.66 -12.09 15.15
CA ARG A 166 -29.02 -11.26 16.29
C ARG A 166 -30.54 -11.24 16.56
N SER A 167 -31.37 -11.25 15.49
CA SER A 167 -32.80 -11.16 15.58
C SER A 167 -33.52 -12.48 15.87
N LEU A 168 -33.00 -13.60 15.34
CA LEU A 168 -33.67 -14.90 15.40
C LEU A 168 -33.18 -15.80 16.53
N HIS A 169 -32.22 -15.38 17.34
CA HIS A 169 -31.57 -16.21 18.37
C HIS A 169 -31.20 -17.59 17.83
N PRO A 170 -30.21 -17.66 16.96
CA PRO A 170 -29.96 -18.80 16.11
C PRO A 170 -29.44 -20.03 16.86
N VAL A 171 -29.17 -21.06 16.08
CA VAL A 171 -28.60 -22.35 16.49
C VAL A 171 -27.47 -22.14 17.50
N ARG A 172 -27.62 -22.77 18.66
CA ARG A 172 -26.57 -22.76 19.70
C ARG A 172 -25.47 -23.68 19.29
N TYR A 173 -24.25 -23.17 19.38
CA TYR A 173 -23.03 -23.93 19.18
C TYR A 173 -22.34 -24.15 20.53
N ASP A 174 -21.87 -25.35 20.79
CA ASP A 174 -20.99 -25.60 21.94
C ASP A 174 -19.59 -25.12 21.67
N TYR A 175 -19.13 -25.26 20.41
CA TYR A 175 -17.81 -24.91 19.95
C TYR A 175 -17.90 -24.19 18.61
N ILE A 176 -17.08 -23.13 18.44
CA ILE A 176 -16.84 -22.44 17.19
C ILE A 176 -15.36 -22.52 16.90
N ILE A 177 -14.99 -23.10 15.76
CA ILE A 177 -13.60 -23.29 15.35
C ILE A 177 -13.34 -22.39 14.13
N VAL A 178 -12.31 -21.55 14.21
CA VAL A 178 -11.94 -20.62 13.14
C VAL A 178 -10.48 -20.84 12.76
N ASP A 179 -10.25 -21.15 11.50
CA ASP A 179 -8.92 -21.26 10.92
C ASP A 179 -8.49 -19.94 10.24
N GLU A 180 -7.19 -19.75 10.03
CA GLU A 180 -6.59 -18.53 9.40
C GLU A 180 -7.07 -17.23 10.08
N PHE A 181 -7.21 -17.25 11.42
CA PHE A 181 -7.81 -16.14 12.18
C PHE A 181 -7.05 -14.82 12.04
N GLN A 182 -5.77 -14.83 11.67
CA GLN A 182 -4.99 -13.59 11.41
C GLN A 182 -5.51 -12.77 10.22
N ASP A 183 -6.41 -13.34 9.41
CA ASP A 183 -7.02 -12.65 8.26
C ASP A 183 -8.44 -12.15 8.55
N ILE A 184 -8.85 -12.16 9.81
CA ILE A 184 -10.18 -11.71 10.22
C ILE A 184 -10.35 -10.21 10.04
N SER A 185 -11.53 -9.79 9.56
CA SER A 185 -11.97 -8.41 9.47
C SER A 185 -13.01 -8.08 10.56
N VAL A 186 -13.30 -6.80 10.76
CA VAL A 186 -14.21 -6.33 11.81
C VAL A 186 -15.63 -6.87 11.62
N ASP A 187 -16.13 -6.94 10.40
CA ASP A 187 -17.46 -7.53 10.08
C ASP A 187 -17.54 -9.01 10.49
N ARG A 188 -16.52 -9.81 10.18
CA ARG A 188 -16.43 -11.22 10.59
C ARG A 188 -16.27 -11.38 12.10
N TYR A 189 -15.50 -10.50 12.75
CA TYR A 189 -15.44 -10.45 14.22
C TYR A 189 -16.81 -10.21 14.82
N ASN A 190 -17.58 -9.24 14.32
CA ASN A 190 -18.92 -8.95 14.79
C ASN A 190 -19.86 -10.15 14.58
N PHE A 191 -19.76 -10.84 13.46
CA PHE A 191 -20.51 -12.07 13.22
C PHE A 191 -20.17 -13.17 14.24
N LEU A 192 -18.87 -13.43 14.47
CA LEU A 192 -18.44 -14.41 15.47
C LEU A 192 -18.92 -14.07 16.88
N LYS A 193 -18.92 -12.77 17.22
CA LYS A 193 -19.41 -12.29 18.50
C LYS A 193 -20.88 -12.65 18.70
N VAL A 194 -21.72 -12.42 17.70
CA VAL A 194 -23.15 -12.77 17.75
C VAL A 194 -23.37 -14.28 17.80
N LEU A 195 -22.62 -15.06 17.01
CA LEU A 195 -22.70 -16.54 17.06
C LEU A 195 -22.31 -17.13 18.42
N ARG A 196 -21.42 -16.42 19.14
CA ARG A 196 -20.96 -16.84 20.47
C ARG A 196 -21.98 -16.51 21.57
N GLU A 197 -22.90 -15.59 21.33
CA GLU A 197 -23.90 -15.17 22.33
C GLU A 197 -24.79 -16.35 22.74
N GLY A 198 -24.94 -16.55 24.05
CA GLY A 198 -25.75 -17.61 24.64
C GLY A 198 -25.42 -17.77 26.12
N ASP A 199 -26.17 -18.63 26.80
CA ASP A 199 -25.92 -18.99 28.21
C ASP A 199 -25.91 -20.51 28.34
N PRO A 200 -24.77 -21.16 28.55
CA PRO A 200 -23.40 -20.56 28.47
C PRO A 200 -23.00 -20.16 27.03
N PRO A 201 -22.05 -19.20 26.87
CA PRO A 201 -21.58 -18.82 25.56
C PRO A 201 -20.77 -19.92 24.91
N ALA A 202 -20.81 -20.01 23.57
CA ALA A 202 -20.01 -20.99 22.81
C ALA A 202 -18.52 -20.81 23.08
N LYS A 203 -17.80 -21.93 23.21
CA LYS A 203 -16.33 -21.92 23.30
C LYS A 203 -15.73 -21.64 21.94
N LEU A 204 -14.86 -20.63 21.88
CA LEU A 204 -14.19 -20.21 20.64
C LEU A 204 -12.78 -20.78 20.59
N TYR A 205 -12.44 -21.45 19.50
CA TYR A 205 -11.10 -21.98 19.23
C TYR A 205 -10.60 -21.39 17.89
N CYS A 206 -9.59 -20.53 17.97
CA CYS A 206 -9.04 -19.84 16.80
C CYS A 206 -7.61 -20.29 16.56
N VAL A 207 -7.29 -20.61 15.29
CA VAL A 207 -5.96 -20.95 14.83
C VAL A 207 -5.52 -19.91 13.81
N GLY A 208 -4.26 -19.50 13.88
CA GLY A 208 -3.71 -18.53 12.95
C GLY A 208 -2.23 -18.29 13.15
N ASP A 209 -1.64 -17.55 12.20
CA ASP A 209 -0.23 -17.19 12.20
C ASP A 209 -0.05 -15.72 11.82
N ASP A 210 0.27 -14.86 12.81
CA ASP A 210 0.49 -13.41 12.59
C ASP A 210 1.63 -13.13 11.61
N TRP A 211 2.61 -14.05 11.48
CA TRP A 211 3.67 -13.94 10.48
C TRP A 211 3.17 -14.08 9.05
N GLN A 212 1.96 -14.62 8.85
CA GLN A 212 1.29 -14.81 7.56
C GLN A 212 0.08 -13.87 7.35
N SER A 213 -0.10 -12.84 8.19
CA SER A 213 -1.13 -11.82 8.00
C SER A 213 -0.71 -10.84 6.90
N ILE A 214 -1.26 -11.00 5.69
CA ILE A 214 -0.89 -10.28 4.47
C ILE A 214 -2.09 -9.69 3.71
N TYR A 215 -3.28 -9.63 4.33
CA TYR A 215 -4.53 -9.18 3.70
C TYR A 215 -5.12 -7.92 4.32
N ARG A 216 -4.28 -7.00 4.84
CA ARG A 216 -4.73 -5.71 5.36
C ARG A 216 -5.50 -4.90 4.29
N PHE A 217 -5.04 -4.97 3.05
CA PHE A 217 -5.70 -4.30 1.92
C PHE A 217 -7.12 -4.82 1.63
N SER A 218 -7.52 -5.98 2.15
CA SER A 218 -8.88 -6.53 2.08
C SER A 218 -9.65 -6.41 3.39
N GLY A 219 -9.14 -5.66 4.37
CA GLY A 219 -9.83 -5.31 5.61
C GLY A 219 -9.46 -6.17 6.83
N SER A 220 -8.48 -7.08 6.72
CA SER A 220 -8.04 -7.82 7.90
C SER A 220 -7.43 -6.89 8.96
N ASP A 221 -7.70 -7.20 10.24
CA ASP A 221 -7.21 -6.44 11.38
C ASP A 221 -6.38 -7.30 12.32
N MET A 222 -5.06 -7.12 12.27
CA MET A 222 -4.13 -7.82 13.14
C MET A 222 -4.35 -7.57 14.65
N ALA A 223 -5.01 -6.47 15.02
CA ALA A 223 -5.30 -6.21 16.43
C ALA A 223 -6.25 -7.26 16.99
N LEU A 224 -7.22 -7.73 16.21
CA LEU A 224 -8.14 -8.79 16.59
C LEU A 224 -7.42 -10.11 16.91
N PHE A 225 -6.30 -10.37 16.24
CA PHE A 225 -5.46 -11.55 16.50
C PHE A 225 -4.47 -11.32 17.65
N ASN A 226 -3.69 -10.23 17.58
CA ASN A 226 -2.60 -10.00 18.54
C ASN A 226 -3.10 -9.59 19.93
N GLN A 227 -4.29 -8.99 20.01
CA GLN A 227 -4.93 -8.53 21.25
C GLN A 227 -6.21 -9.35 21.53
N PHE A 228 -6.21 -10.63 21.15
CA PHE A 228 -7.37 -11.51 21.24
C PHE A 228 -8.10 -11.46 22.60
N PRO A 229 -7.41 -11.46 23.78
CA PRO A 229 -8.08 -11.35 25.07
C PRO A 229 -8.87 -10.07 25.25
N ASP A 230 -8.46 -8.95 24.64
CA ASP A 230 -9.17 -7.66 24.75
C ASP A 230 -10.53 -7.70 24.05
N PHE A 231 -10.67 -8.57 23.02
CA PHE A 231 -11.88 -8.71 22.23
C PHE A 231 -12.80 -9.85 22.69
N PHE A 232 -12.22 -10.95 23.19
CA PHE A 232 -12.95 -12.18 23.50
C PHE A 232 -12.93 -12.56 24.99
N GLY A 233 -12.20 -11.81 25.82
CA GLY A 233 -12.09 -12.06 27.26
C GLY A 233 -11.04 -13.12 27.60
N HIS A 234 -11.21 -13.80 28.72
CA HIS A 234 -10.27 -14.79 29.22
C HIS A 234 -9.95 -15.85 28.16
N THR A 235 -8.65 -16.06 27.88
CA THR A 235 -8.16 -16.85 26.75
C THR A 235 -6.91 -17.61 27.13
N ASP A 236 -6.88 -18.89 26.77
CA ASP A 236 -5.66 -19.70 26.80
C ASP A 236 -4.96 -19.60 25.45
N ILE A 237 -3.68 -19.20 25.45
CA ILE A 237 -2.87 -19.04 24.25
C ILE A 237 -1.82 -20.13 24.21
N ASN A 238 -1.87 -20.96 23.18
CA ASN A 238 -0.89 -22.00 22.89
C ASN A 238 -0.14 -21.69 21.60
N LYS A 239 1.16 -21.97 21.56
CA LYS A 239 1.99 -21.79 20.38
C LYS A 239 2.32 -23.13 19.74
N ILE A 240 2.07 -23.24 18.43
CA ILE A 240 2.54 -24.35 17.62
C ILE A 240 3.88 -23.92 17.01
N GLU A 241 4.98 -24.49 17.48
CA GLU A 241 6.34 -24.09 17.10
C GLU A 241 7.05 -25.15 16.24
N THR A 242 6.32 -26.17 15.79
CA THR A 242 6.85 -27.23 14.90
C THR A 242 6.34 -27.04 13.48
N THR A 243 7.25 -26.90 12.52
CA THR A 243 6.92 -26.93 11.09
C THR A 243 7.20 -28.28 10.47
N TYR A 244 6.29 -28.74 9.60
CA TYR A 244 6.39 -30.00 8.85
C TYR A 244 6.77 -29.76 7.37
N ARG A 245 6.82 -28.49 6.93
CA ARG A 245 7.01 -28.14 5.51
C ARG A 245 8.47 -28.00 5.14
N PHE A 246 9.28 -27.34 5.96
CA PHE A 246 10.66 -27.00 5.64
C PHE A 246 11.59 -27.19 6.82
N GLY A 247 12.88 -27.38 6.52
CA GLY A 247 13.94 -27.64 7.48
C GLY A 247 14.95 -26.49 7.62
N GLU A 248 16.05 -26.80 8.32
CA GLU A 248 17.19 -25.90 8.41
C GLU A 248 17.96 -25.82 7.09
N PRO A 249 18.62 -24.70 6.73
CA PRO A 249 18.73 -23.45 7.53
C PRO A 249 17.54 -22.49 7.37
N LEU A 250 16.53 -22.79 6.53
CA LEU A 250 15.44 -21.86 6.25
C LEU A 250 14.62 -21.52 7.51
N VAL A 251 14.43 -22.48 8.43
CA VAL A 251 13.73 -22.23 9.71
C VAL A 251 14.38 -21.10 10.47
N SER A 252 15.68 -21.19 10.73
CA SER A 252 16.43 -20.15 11.46
C SER A 252 16.46 -18.82 10.72
N LEU A 253 16.76 -18.84 9.41
CA LEU A 253 16.86 -17.63 8.59
C LEU A 253 15.53 -16.88 8.51
N SER A 254 14.43 -17.58 8.23
CA SER A 254 13.12 -16.98 8.10
C SER A 254 12.57 -16.47 9.44
N SER A 255 12.82 -17.20 10.53
CA SER A 255 12.45 -16.80 11.89
C SER A 255 13.19 -15.54 12.34
N GLN A 256 14.50 -15.46 12.12
CA GLN A 256 15.30 -14.26 12.40
C GLN A 256 14.82 -13.07 11.58
N PHE A 257 14.54 -13.28 10.29
CA PHE A 257 14.05 -12.23 9.41
C PHE A 257 12.71 -11.66 9.88
N ILE A 258 11.71 -12.50 10.12
CA ILE A 258 10.36 -12.02 10.47
C ILE A 258 10.31 -11.40 11.87
N GLN A 259 11.02 -11.93 12.85
CA GLN A 259 11.02 -11.48 14.24
C GLN A 259 11.85 -10.19 14.47
N ARG A 260 12.55 -9.66 13.47
CA ARG A 260 13.08 -8.29 13.52
C ARG A 260 11.98 -7.24 13.67
N ASN A 261 10.79 -7.54 13.19
CA ASN A 261 9.61 -6.76 13.55
C ASN A 261 9.15 -7.13 14.96
N GLY A 262 9.49 -6.29 15.93
CA GLY A 262 9.17 -6.52 17.36
C GLY A 262 7.66 -6.54 17.67
N THR A 263 6.78 -6.20 16.72
CA THR A 263 5.32 -6.28 16.88
C THR A 263 4.78 -7.68 16.60
N GLN A 264 5.58 -8.55 16.00
CA GLN A 264 5.21 -9.94 15.75
C GLN A 264 5.29 -10.79 17.02
N ILE A 265 4.43 -11.79 17.13
CA ILE A 265 4.46 -12.76 18.21
C ILE A 265 5.76 -13.56 18.11
N LYS A 266 6.55 -13.56 19.17
CA LYS A 266 7.78 -14.32 19.23
C LYS A 266 7.49 -15.81 19.28
N LYS A 267 8.08 -16.59 18.36
CA LYS A 267 7.96 -18.03 18.23
C LYS A 267 9.33 -18.66 18.04
N ASN A 268 9.54 -19.84 18.60
CA ASN A 268 10.77 -20.62 18.42
C ASN A 268 10.46 -21.79 17.48
N ILE A 269 10.38 -21.48 16.18
CA ILE A 269 10.05 -22.50 15.19
C ILE A 269 11.20 -23.50 15.04
N HIS A 270 10.87 -24.76 14.98
CA HIS A 270 11.79 -25.87 14.68
C HIS A 270 11.16 -26.84 13.69
N SER A 271 12.00 -27.51 12.90
CA SER A 271 11.54 -28.52 11.95
C SER A 271 11.19 -29.83 12.66
N PHE A 272 10.07 -30.45 12.28
CA PHE A 272 9.73 -31.80 12.70
C PHE A 272 10.77 -32.81 12.23
N ASN A 273 11.19 -32.71 10.99
CA ASN A 273 12.23 -33.54 10.43
C ASN A 273 13.60 -32.88 10.55
N LEU A 274 14.36 -33.25 11.55
CA LEU A 274 15.71 -32.70 11.83
C LEU A 274 16.72 -32.96 10.70
N GLN A 275 16.47 -33.93 9.81
CA GLN A 275 17.31 -34.22 8.65
C GLN A 275 16.87 -33.44 7.40
N ALA A 276 15.66 -32.84 7.40
CA ALA A 276 15.20 -32.05 6.28
C ALA A 276 16.06 -30.79 6.13
N LYS A 277 16.60 -30.60 4.93
CA LYS A 277 17.33 -29.39 4.57
C LYS A 277 16.51 -28.58 3.58
N THR A 278 16.21 -27.33 3.94
CA THR A 278 15.61 -26.38 3.03
C THR A 278 16.52 -25.16 2.91
N GLU A 279 17.02 -24.94 1.71
CA GLU A 279 18.05 -23.95 1.44
C GLU A 279 17.45 -22.66 0.88
N LEU A 280 18.04 -21.52 1.23
CA LEU A 280 17.70 -20.19 0.70
C LEU A 280 18.91 -19.62 -0.01
N TYR A 281 18.80 -19.41 -1.32
CA TYR A 281 19.86 -18.87 -2.17
C TYR A 281 19.49 -17.55 -2.79
N PHE A 282 20.43 -16.61 -2.80
CA PHE A 282 20.32 -15.34 -3.44
C PHE A 282 21.14 -15.33 -4.72
N TYR A 283 20.47 -15.11 -5.85
CA TYR A 283 21.09 -15.07 -7.17
C TYR A 283 21.04 -13.69 -7.78
N GLU A 284 22.20 -13.15 -8.04
CA GLU A 284 22.31 -11.89 -8.78
C GLU A 284 22.14 -12.10 -10.28
N TYR A 285 21.51 -11.14 -10.92
CA TYR A 285 21.42 -11.09 -12.37
C TYR A 285 21.70 -9.70 -12.90
N ASP A 286 22.12 -9.64 -14.18
CA ASP A 286 22.03 -8.45 -15.00
C ASP A 286 20.76 -8.52 -15.85
N ARG A 287 20.18 -7.38 -16.20
CA ARG A 287 18.97 -7.31 -17.02
C ARG A 287 19.10 -8.12 -18.34
N ALA A 288 20.29 -8.15 -18.93
CA ALA A 288 20.55 -8.88 -20.17
C ALA A 288 20.52 -10.41 -20.01
N ASN A 289 20.87 -10.93 -18.84
CA ASN A 289 20.97 -12.38 -18.60
C ASN A 289 19.83 -12.94 -17.74
N TYR A 290 18.84 -12.12 -17.33
CA TYR A 290 17.77 -12.48 -16.42
C TYR A 290 17.05 -13.79 -16.77
N CYS A 291 16.58 -13.90 -18.01
CA CYS A 291 15.89 -15.12 -18.46
C CYS A 291 16.84 -16.34 -18.54
N ASN A 292 18.11 -16.12 -18.88
CA ASN A 292 19.11 -17.20 -18.93
C ASN A 292 19.38 -17.76 -17.52
N VAL A 293 19.45 -16.88 -16.51
CA VAL A 293 19.58 -17.31 -15.09
C VAL A 293 18.40 -18.20 -14.69
N ILE A 294 17.18 -17.79 -14.99
CA ILE A 294 15.98 -18.58 -14.67
C ILE A 294 16.02 -19.93 -15.40
N GLU A 295 16.39 -19.93 -16.68
CA GLU A 295 16.50 -21.16 -17.47
C GLU A 295 17.54 -22.13 -16.91
N GLN A 296 18.69 -21.61 -16.47
CA GLN A 296 19.75 -22.40 -15.81
C GLN A 296 19.29 -22.96 -14.46
N LEU A 297 18.61 -22.16 -13.65
CA LEU A 297 18.04 -22.62 -12.38
C LEU A 297 17.04 -23.75 -12.60
N VAL A 298 16.09 -23.56 -13.54
CA VAL A 298 15.11 -24.61 -13.87
C VAL A 298 15.81 -25.88 -14.40
N ALA A 299 16.89 -25.75 -15.17
CA ALA A 299 17.67 -26.89 -15.65
C ALA A 299 18.40 -27.65 -14.54
N SER A 300 18.74 -26.98 -13.44
CA SER A 300 19.43 -27.60 -12.29
C SER A 300 18.48 -28.34 -11.33
N ILE A 301 17.16 -28.18 -11.49
CA ILE A 301 16.15 -28.79 -10.65
C ILE A 301 15.74 -30.15 -11.21
N PRO A 302 15.66 -31.23 -10.38
CA PRO A 302 15.21 -32.54 -10.82
C PRO A 302 13.86 -32.50 -11.54
N LEU A 303 13.69 -33.34 -12.56
CA LEU A 303 12.52 -33.30 -13.47
C LEU A 303 11.18 -33.61 -12.78
N ASP A 304 11.19 -34.41 -11.76
CA ASP A 304 10.05 -34.87 -10.95
C ASP A 304 9.64 -33.85 -9.86
N SER A 305 10.45 -32.82 -9.64
CA SER A 305 10.19 -31.83 -8.61
C SER A 305 9.23 -30.73 -9.09
N SER A 306 8.35 -30.27 -8.20
CA SER A 306 7.48 -29.14 -8.44
C SER A 306 8.22 -27.80 -8.31
N ILE A 307 7.85 -26.83 -9.16
CA ILE A 307 8.44 -25.48 -9.17
C ILE A 307 7.33 -24.43 -9.17
N LEU A 308 7.49 -23.39 -8.34
CA LEU A 308 6.69 -22.17 -8.40
C LEU A 308 7.56 -20.97 -8.74
N LEU A 309 7.09 -20.13 -9.66
CA LEU A 309 7.62 -18.79 -9.90
C LEU A 309 6.77 -17.78 -9.12
N LEU A 310 7.39 -16.98 -8.27
CA LEU A 310 6.69 -15.99 -7.45
C LEU A 310 7.16 -14.58 -7.78
N GLY A 311 6.22 -13.69 -8.06
CA GLY A 311 6.46 -12.24 -8.16
C GLY A 311 5.79 -11.49 -7.00
N ARG A 312 6.26 -10.28 -6.69
CA ARG A 312 5.51 -9.37 -5.81
C ARG A 312 4.24 -8.88 -6.50
N TYR A 313 4.33 -8.62 -7.79
CA TYR A 313 3.24 -8.15 -8.66
C TYR A 313 2.97 -9.12 -9.80
N SER A 314 1.77 -9.03 -10.37
CA SER A 314 1.39 -9.87 -11.52
C SER A 314 2.16 -9.57 -12.80
N PHE A 315 2.85 -8.44 -12.86
CA PHE A 315 3.67 -8.04 -14.00
C PHE A 315 5.18 -8.30 -13.81
N ASP A 316 5.59 -8.95 -12.72
CA ASP A 316 7.00 -9.29 -12.48
C ASP A 316 7.50 -10.35 -13.45
N ASP A 317 6.58 -11.03 -14.13
CA ASP A 317 6.83 -11.96 -15.22
C ASP A 317 7.07 -11.28 -16.59
N TYR A 318 7.03 -9.95 -16.66
CA TYR A 318 7.10 -9.19 -17.92
C TYR A 318 8.25 -9.66 -18.84
N TYR A 319 9.46 -9.83 -18.30
CA TYR A 319 10.60 -10.30 -19.10
C TYR A 319 10.49 -11.75 -19.52
N LEU A 320 9.79 -12.59 -18.75
CA LEU A 320 9.58 -14.01 -19.08
C LEU A 320 8.69 -14.15 -20.31
N SER A 321 7.67 -13.27 -20.45
CA SER A 321 6.72 -13.28 -21.56
C SER A 321 7.36 -13.05 -22.94
N PHE A 322 8.54 -12.43 -23.00
CA PHE A 322 9.28 -12.26 -24.25
C PHE A 322 10.14 -13.45 -24.63
N ARG A 323 10.48 -14.29 -23.66
CA ARG A 323 11.44 -15.39 -23.86
C ARG A 323 10.79 -16.75 -23.87
N PHE A 324 9.76 -16.96 -23.04
CA PHE A 324 9.16 -18.24 -22.81
C PHE A 324 7.70 -18.27 -23.27
N GLN A 325 7.30 -19.39 -23.84
CA GLN A 325 5.90 -19.64 -24.18
C GLN A 325 5.08 -19.71 -22.87
N SER A 326 3.89 -19.10 -22.89
CA SER A 326 2.99 -19.11 -21.75
C SER A 326 1.59 -19.54 -22.13
N ILE A 327 0.86 -20.07 -21.15
CA ILE A 327 -0.55 -20.45 -21.30
C ILE A 327 -1.32 -20.03 -20.05
N LYS A 328 -2.56 -19.60 -20.27
CA LYS A 328 -3.51 -19.34 -19.18
C LYS A 328 -4.56 -20.44 -19.16
N GLU A 329 -4.65 -21.18 -18.08
CA GLU A 329 -5.66 -22.21 -17.84
C GLU A 329 -6.55 -21.80 -16.68
N ALA A 330 -7.84 -21.57 -16.96
CA ALA A 330 -8.76 -20.98 -16.00
C ALA A 330 -8.24 -19.66 -15.42
N SER A 331 -7.90 -19.63 -14.12
CA SER A 331 -7.34 -18.45 -13.44
C SER A 331 -5.83 -18.52 -13.19
N ARG A 332 -5.19 -19.61 -13.64
CA ARG A 332 -3.75 -19.88 -13.41
C ARG A 332 -2.94 -19.55 -14.66
N PHE A 333 -1.72 -19.09 -14.46
CA PHE A 333 -0.80 -18.68 -15.51
C PHE A 333 0.49 -19.53 -15.44
N TYR A 334 0.88 -20.12 -16.58
CA TYR A 334 2.01 -21.04 -16.67
C TYR A 334 2.99 -20.60 -17.74
N TYR A 335 4.28 -20.84 -17.47
CA TYR A 335 5.39 -20.72 -18.43
C TYR A 335 5.95 -22.09 -18.78
N PHE A 336 6.34 -22.27 -20.04
CA PHE A 336 7.09 -23.42 -20.50
C PHE A 336 8.57 -23.07 -20.54
N ILE A 337 9.33 -23.60 -19.56
CA ILE A 337 10.79 -23.38 -19.44
C ILE A 337 11.45 -24.75 -19.44
N ARG A 338 12.35 -24.98 -20.40
CA ARG A 338 13.01 -26.30 -20.56
C ARG A 338 12.01 -27.46 -20.63
N ASN A 339 10.93 -27.29 -21.40
CA ASN A 339 9.83 -28.26 -21.53
C ASN A 339 9.07 -28.59 -20.23
N ARG A 340 9.24 -27.78 -19.18
CA ARG A 340 8.50 -27.88 -17.92
C ARG A 340 7.44 -26.81 -17.87
N LYS A 341 6.22 -27.24 -17.52
CA LYS A 341 5.09 -26.35 -17.25
C LYS A 341 5.21 -25.84 -15.81
N ILE A 342 5.50 -24.56 -15.62
CA ILE A 342 5.77 -23.94 -14.31
C ILE A 342 4.75 -22.85 -14.05
N GLU A 343 4.08 -22.91 -12.91
CA GLU A 343 3.07 -21.92 -12.51
C GLU A 343 3.74 -20.62 -12.05
N PHE A 344 3.21 -19.48 -12.53
CA PHE A 344 3.55 -18.16 -12.03
C PHE A 344 2.42 -17.60 -11.17
N LEU A 345 2.75 -17.14 -9.97
CA LEU A 345 1.85 -16.55 -9.00
C LEU A 345 2.44 -15.29 -8.39
N THR A 346 1.58 -14.41 -7.87
CA THR A 346 2.04 -13.39 -6.92
C THR A 346 2.28 -14.02 -5.56
N ALA A 347 3.19 -13.44 -4.76
CA ALA A 347 3.47 -13.89 -3.40
C ALA A 347 2.19 -13.98 -2.54
N HIS A 348 1.22 -13.06 -2.72
CA HIS A 348 -0.08 -13.15 -2.05
C HIS A 348 -0.87 -14.41 -2.41
N LYS A 349 -0.90 -14.77 -3.70
CA LYS A 349 -1.63 -15.96 -4.17
C LYS A 349 -0.94 -17.28 -3.80
N SER A 350 0.32 -17.22 -3.38
CA SER A 350 1.06 -18.41 -2.96
C SER A 350 0.75 -18.83 -1.51
N LYS A 351 0.03 -18.01 -0.74
CA LYS A 351 -0.38 -18.38 0.62
C LYS A 351 -1.21 -19.68 0.58
N GLY A 352 -0.92 -20.60 1.47
CA GLY A 352 -1.54 -21.94 1.50
C GLY A 352 -0.97 -22.95 0.50
N LEU A 353 -0.16 -22.53 -0.48
CA LEU A 353 0.49 -23.42 -1.44
C LEU A 353 1.90 -23.79 -0.99
N GLU A 354 2.45 -24.84 -1.63
CA GLU A 354 3.83 -25.29 -1.43
C GLU A 354 4.37 -25.93 -2.72
N ALA A 355 5.69 -25.93 -2.87
CA ALA A 355 6.39 -26.64 -3.95
C ALA A 355 7.75 -27.13 -3.45
N ASP A 356 8.39 -28.03 -4.19
CA ASP A 356 9.74 -28.48 -3.87
C ASP A 356 10.74 -27.32 -4.05
N TYR A 357 10.57 -26.54 -5.12
CA TYR A 357 11.41 -25.39 -5.43
C TYR A 357 10.58 -24.14 -5.67
N VAL A 358 11.07 -23.01 -5.18
CA VAL A 358 10.47 -21.70 -5.38
C VAL A 358 11.51 -20.75 -5.96
N ILE A 359 11.14 -19.98 -6.99
CA ILE A 359 11.96 -18.95 -7.58
C ILE A 359 11.23 -17.61 -7.40
N ILE A 360 11.77 -16.72 -6.57
CA ILE A 360 11.20 -15.41 -6.31
C ILE A 360 11.86 -14.40 -7.26
N LEU A 361 11.03 -13.75 -8.06
CA LEU A 361 11.44 -12.85 -9.12
C LEU A 361 11.64 -11.42 -8.60
N GLN A 362 12.60 -10.69 -9.19
CA GLN A 362 12.74 -9.23 -9.08
C GLN A 362 12.76 -8.66 -7.64
N CYS A 363 13.53 -9.26 -6.75
CA CYS A 363 13.72 -8.74 -5.39
C CYS A 363 14.64 -7.52 -5.39
N ASN A 364 14.21 -6.45 -6.08
CA ASN A 364 14.99 -5.26 -6.36
C ASN A 364 14.54 -4.08 -5.49
N LYS A 365 15.45 -3.12 -5.32
CA LYS A 365 15.15 -1.81 -4.73
C LYS A 365 14.53 -0.91 -5.80
N ASP A 366 13.21 -0.99 -5.93
CA ASP A 366 12.42 -0.21 -6.89
C ASP A 366 11.06 0.14 -6.26
N THR A 367 10.34 1.09 -6.89
CA THR A 367 8.97 1.43 -6.49
C THR A 367 8.07 0.20 -6.46
N TYR A 368 8.20 -0.65 -7.46
CA TYR A 368 7.50 -1.93 -7.60
C TYR A 368 8.38 -3.13 -7.26
N GLY A 369 9.38 -2.94 -6.43
CA GLY A 369 10.27 -4.01 -5.99
C GLY A 369 9.67 -4.93 -4.92
N PHE A 370 10.53 -5.74 -4.29
CA PHE A 370 10.14 -6.54 -3.13
C PHE A 370 11.17 -6.31 -2.00
N PRO A 371 10.88 -5.44 -1.02
CA PRO A 371 9.57 -4.84 -0.69
C PRO A 371 9.12 -3.74 -1.65
N SER A 372 7.80 -3.62 -1.80
CA SER A 372 7.16 -2.54 -2.52
C SER A 372 7.32 -1.21 -1.79
N LEU A 373 7.58 -0.13 -2.54
CA LEU A 373 7.58 1.25 -2.03
C LEU A 373 6.26 1.98 -2.33
N VAL A 374 5.29 1.29 -2.93
CA VAL A 374 3.96 1.86 -3.21
C VAL A 374 3.21 2.02 -1.90
N ASN A 375 2.84 3.26 -1.58
CA ASN A 375 1.99 3.56 -0.43
C ASN A 375 0.52 3.48 -0.83
N ASP A 376 -0.32 3.11 0.14
CA ASP A 376 -1.77 3.25 -0.01
C ASP A 376 -2.15 4.71 -0.25
N ASP A 377 -3.21 4.94 -1.04
CA ASP A 377 -3.75 6.30 -1.18
C ASP A 377 -4.17 6.81 0.21
N PRO A 378 -3.83 8.07 0.55
CA PRO A 378 -4.13 8.63 1.88
C PRO A 378 -5.60 8.52 2.28
N VAL A 379 -6.54 8.54 1.33
CA VAL A 379 -7.96 8.40 1.61
C VAL A 379 -8.32 7.01 2.19
N LEU A 380 -7.57 5.98 1.84
CA LEU A 380 -7.79 4.63 2.38
C LEU A 380 -7.45 4.52 3.88
N ASN A 381 -6.64 5.44 4.43
CA ASN A 381 -6.31 5.44 5.86
C ASN A 381 -7.52 5.65 6.78
N TYR A 382 -8.65 6.11 6.25
CA TYR A 382 -9.90 6.30 7.00
C TYR A 382 -10.68 5.00 7.17
N VAL A 383 -10.48 4.05 6.27
CA VAL A 383 -11.20 2.77 6.22
C VAL A 383 -10.31 1.56 6.45
N LEU A 384 -9.01 1.67 6.20
CA LEU A 384 -8.01 0.65 6.52
C LEU A 384 -7.78 0.58 8.04
N THR A 385 -7.48 -0.60 8.51
CA THR A 385 -6.93 -0.82 9.85
C THR A 385 -5.56 -0.16 9.99
N LYS A 386 -5.12 0.09 11.22
CA LYS A 386 -3.82 0.73 11.46
C LYS A 386 -2.70 -0.06 10.79
N SER A 387 -1.87 0.65 10.01
CA SER A 387 -0.68 0.06 9.42
C SER A 387 0.32 -0.36 10.50
N ASP A 388 1.07 -1.40 10.20
CA ASP A 388 2.23 -1.78 10.99
C ASP A 388 3.19 -0.59 11.15
N GLN A 389 3.64 -0.31 12.35
CA GLN A 389 4.58 0.77 12.61
C GLN A 389 6.02 0.40 12.24
N TYR A 390 6.30 -0.90 12.11
CA TYR A 390 7.61 -1.38 11.70
C TYR A 390 7.81 -1.16 10.18
N PRO A 391 8.96 -0.65 9.75
CA PRO A 391 9.23 -0.43 8.33
C PRO A 391 9.02 -1.70 7.51
N TYR A 392 8.20 -1.60 6.47
CA TYR A 392 7.84 -2.73 5.61
C TYR A 392 7.22 -3.92 6.34
N GLY A 393 6.53 -3.73 7.46
CA GLY A 393 6.01 -4.84 8.28
C GLY A 393 5.15 -5.82 7.48
N GLU A 394 4.18 -5.33 6.70
CA GLU A 394 3.34 -6.16 5.83
C GLU A 394 4.15 -6.82 4.69
N GLU A 395 5.03 -6.07 4.04
CA GLU A 395 5.91 -6.60 2.99
C GLU A 395 6.87 -7.66 3.54
N ARG A 396 7.32 -7.51 4.79
CA ARG A 396 8.16 -8.50 5.48
C ARG A 396 7.41 -9.82 5.70
N ARG A 397 6.16 -9.74 6.13
CA ARG A 397 5.30 -10.94 6.24
C ARG A 397 5.07 -11.58 4.87
N LEU A 398 4.84 -10.78 3.85
CA LEU A 398 4.67 -11.28 2.50
C LEU A 398 5.93 -11.95 1.96
N PHE A 399 7.11 -11.39 2.24
CA PHE A 399 8.38 -12.01 1.86
C PHE A 399 8.63 -13.30 2.65
N TYR A 400 8.32 -13.32 3.95
CA TYR A 400 8.34 -14.53 4.76
C TYR A 400 7.44 -15.62 4.17
N VAL A 401 6.21 -15.27 3.81
CA VAL A 401 5.30 -16.21 3.12
C VAL A 401 5.95 -16.76 1.85
N ALA A 402 6.53 -15.90 1.01
CA ALA A 402 7.12 -16.31 -0.26
C ALA A 402 8.31 -17.25 -0.08
N ILE A 403 9.26 -16.95 0.82
CA ILE A 403 10.46 -17.79 1.03
C ILE A 403 10.15 -19.10 1.70
N THR A 404 9.06 -19.20 2.46
CA THR A 404 8.64 -20.42 3.19
C THR A 404 7.67 -21.31 2.39
N ARG A 405 7.50 -21.07 1.09
CA ARG A 405 6.69 -21.96 0.24
C ARG A 405 7.46 -23.19 -0.25
N ALA A 406 8.79 -23.17 -0.18
CA ALA A 406 9.62 -24.27 -0.64
C ALA A 406 9.78 -25.37 0.42
N LYS A 407 9.82 -26.63 -0.05
CA LYS A 407 10.21 -27.78 0.75
C LYS A 407 11.71 -28.03 0.72
N ILE A 408 12.34 -27.83 -0.43
CA ILE A 408 13.76 -28.17 -0.68
C ILE A 408 14.60 -26.89 -0.83
N LYS A 409 14.18 -25.96 -1.72
CA LYS A 409 15.02 -24.80 -2.00
C LYS A 409 14.24 -23.58 -2.51
N THR A 410 14.61 -22.42 -1.99
CA THR A 410 14.14 -21.13 -2.50
C THR A 410 15.28 -20.37 -3.14
N PHE A 411 15.06 -19.90 -4.36
CA PHE A 411 15.96 -18.98 -5.09
C PHE A 411 15.36 -17.59 -5.09
N VAL A 412 16.11 -16.61 -4.62
CA VAL A 412 15.73 -15.18 -4.61
C VAL A 412 16.54 -14.45 -5.66
N LEU A 413 15.89 -13.95 -6.70
CA LEU A 413 16.54 -13.27 -7.82
C LEU A 413 16.54 -11.75 -7.64
N TYR A 414 17.70 -11.11 -7.78
CA TYR A 414 17.83 -9.66 -7.66
C TYR A 414 18.83 -9.09 -8.70
N ASP A 415 18.55 -7.86 -9.17
CA ASP A 415 19.50 -7.11 -10.02
C ASP A 415 20.70 -6.70 -9.15
N LYS A 416 21.92 -7.09 -9.54
CA LYS A 416 23.15 -6.83 -8.78
C LYS A 416 23.41 -5.36 -8.50
N ARG A 417 22.85 -4.46 -9.30
CA ARG A 417 23.00 -3.00 -9.13
C ARG A 417 22.01 -2.41 -8.12
N PHE A 418 20.91 -3.11 -7.88
CA PHE A 418 19.78 -2.62 -7.09
C PHE A 418 19.21 -3.70 -6.17
N PRO A 419 20.03 -4.34 -5.29
CA PRO A 419 19.49 -5.30 -4.33
C PRO A 419 18.45 -4.63 -3.44
N SER A 420 17.40 -5.35 -3.11
CA SER A 420 16.41 -4.83 -2.17
C SER A 420 16.95 -4.84 -0.73
N VAL A 421 16.30 -4.05 0.13
CA VAL A 421 16.66 -4.03 1.57
C VAL A 421 16.52 -5.41 2.22
N PHE A 422 15.62 -6.26 1.73
CA PHE A 422 15.46 -7.62 2.24
C PHE A 422 16.61 -8.53 1.78
N VAL A 423 17.05 -8.39 0.54
CA VAL A 423 18.23 -9.09 0.03
C VAL A 423 19.48 -8.69 0.82
N ASP A 424 19.69 -7.38 1.00
CA ASP A 424 20.82 -6.87 1.81
C ASP A 424 20.76 -7.39 3.25
N GLU A 425 19.59 -7.57 3.81
CA GLU A 425 19.39 -8.06 5.18
C GLU A 425 19.86 -9.50 5.36
N PHE A 426 19.70 -10.34 4.35
CA PHE A 426 20.19 -11.73 4.39
C PHE A 426 21.68 -11.84 4.03
N LEU A 427 22.14 -11.04 3.05
CA LEU A 427 23.53 -11.12 2.59
C LEU A 427 24.51 -10.39 3.51
N HIS A 428 24.06 -9.36 4.21
CA HIS A 428 24.87 -8.47 5.04
C HIS A 428 24.23 -8.22 6.41
N PRO A 429 23.90 -9.26 7.20
CA PRO A 429 23.20 -9.10 8.46
C PRO A 429 23.93 -8.18 9.45
N GLU A 430 25.26 -8.11 9.35
CA GLU A 430 26.12 -7.26 10.17
C GLU A 430 25.99 -5.75 9.86
N LYS A 431 25.56 -5.39 8.65
CA LYS A 431 25.32 -3.99 8.24
C LYS A 431 23.98 -3.48 8.74
N ILE A 432 23.09 -4.39 9.10
CA ILE A 432 21.73 -4.08 9.53
C ILE A 432 21.71 -4.03 11.06
N THR A 433 22.10 -2.91 11.57
CA THR A 433 21.82 -2.54 12.96
C THR A 433 20.38 -2.01 13.02
N GLU A 434 19.74 -2.05 14.19
CA GLU A 434 18.47 -1.35 14.46
C GLU A 434 18.49 0.10 13.94
N ARG A 435 19.67 0.72 13.85
CA ARG A 435 19.91 2.03 13.24
C ARG A 435 19.63 2.06 11.72
N SER A 436 19.67 0.96 10.99
CA SER A 436 19.40 0.97 9.54
C SER A 436 17.92 1.19 9.26
N TYR A 437 17.04 0.67 10.10
CA TYR A 437 15.60 0.96 10.10
C TYR A 437 15.29 2.16 10.99
N ALA A 438 16.06 2.39 12.06
CA ALA A 438 15.93 3.52 12.96
C ALA A 438 16.52 4.80 12.40
N LYS A 439 17.20 4.79 11.25
CA LYS A 439 17.78 6.00 10.65
C LYS A 439 16.74 7.12 10.51
N HIS A 440 15.46 6.74 10.39
CA HIS A 440 14.35 7.66 10.33
C HIS A 440 13.10 7.07 11.00
N PRO A 441 13.03 6.92 12.33
CA PRO A 441 11.92 6.23 13.03
C PRO A 441 10.55 6.89 12.82
N ASN A 442 10.52 8.09 12.24
CA ASN A 442 9.30 8.82 11.92
C ASN A 442 9.14 9.05 10.40
N ALA A 443 9.86 8.31 9.54
CA ALA A 443 9.86 8.54 8.08
C ALA A 443 8.46 8.49 7.48
N ASN A 444 7.62 7.55 7.93
CA ASN A 444 6.27 7.33 7.41
C ASN A 444 5.16 7.81 8.36
N LYS A 445 5.51 8.45 9.48
CA LYS A 445 4.50 9.02 10.38
C LYS A 445 3.91 10.29 9.79
N LYS A 446 2.59 10.45 9.92
CA LYS A 446 1.90 11.69 9.53
C LYS A 446 2.55 12.90 10.22
N TRP A 447 2.67 14.00 9.52
CA TRP A 447 3.05 15.27 10.12
C TRP A 447 1.87 15.80 10.95
N THR A 448 2.09 15.99 12.23
CA THR A 448 1.11 16.55 13.17
C THR A 448 1.39 18.03 13.36
N LYS A 449 0.39 18.81 13.79
CA LYS A 449 0.59 20.25 14.14
C LYS A 449 1.74 20.44 15.15
N SER A 450 1.85 19.55 16.13
CA SER A 450 2.95 19.59 17.12
C SER A 450 4.30 19.30 16.49
N ALA A 451 4.38 18.35 15.54
CA ALA A 451 5.61 18.07 14.80
C ALA A 451 6.01 19.25 13.89
N ASP A 452 5.03 19.91 13.28
CA ASP A 452 5.26 21.09 12.44
C ASP A 452 5.76 22.28 13.26
N LEU A 453 5.15 22.55 14.40
CA LEU A 453 5.60 23.59 15.32
C LEU A 453 7.03 23.31 15.84
N PHE A 454 7.33 22.06 16.16
CA PHE A 454 8.66 21.65 16.59
C PHE A 454 9.70 21.80 15.47
N LEU A 455 9.32 21.43 14.23
CA LEU A 455 10.14 21.62 13.03
C LEU A 455 10.47 23.11 12.82
N LEU A 456 9.43 23.95 12.81
CA LEU A 456 9.57 25.40 12.62
C LEU A 456 10.43 26.04 13.72
N LYS A 457 10.24 25.63 14.98
CA LYS A 457 11.06 26.06 16.10
C LYS A 457 12.55 25.75 15.89
N LEU A 458 12.89 24.50 15.59
CA LEU A 458 14.28 24.10 15.34
C LEU A 458 14.88 24.83 14.13
N TYR A 459 14.07 25.06 13.11
CA TYR A 459 14.48 25.79 11.92
C TYR A 459 14.72 27.28 12.19
N SER A 460 13.84 27.94 12.97
CA SER A 460 14.01 29.33 13.39
C SER A 460 15.19 29.54 14.34
N GLU A 461 15.56 28.52 15.11
CA GLU A 461 16.78 28.47 15.94
C GLU A 461 18.08 28.30 15.12
N GLY A 462 17.98 28.28 13.77
CA GLY A 462 19.15 28.13 12.88
C GLY A 462 19.80 26.73 12.88
N LYS A 463 19.07 25.71 13.33
CA LYS A 463 19.60 24.33 13.31
C LYS A 463 19.72 23.81 11.89
N SER A 464 20.81 23.08 11.60
CA SER A 464 21.00 22.48 10.27
C SER A 464 19.93 21.43 9.95
N ILE A 465 19.59 21.27 8.67
CA ILE A 465 18.65 20.24 8.19
C ILE A 465 19.07 18.83 8.68
N LYS A 466 20.37 18.55 8.72
CA LYS A 466 20.92 17.29 9.23
C LYS A 466 20.59 17.08 10.71
N TYR A 467 20.75 18.13 11.53
CA TYR A 467 20.41 18.09 12.95
C TYR A 467 18.90 17.90 13.16
N ILE A 468 18.08 18.68 12.44
CA ILE A 468 16.62 18.61 12.51
C ILE A 468 16.13 17.21 12.10
N ALA A 469 16.66 16.66 11.02
CA ALA A 469 16.35 15.31 10.55
C ALA A 469 16.64 14.25 11.62
N ALA A 470 17.81 14.30 12.24
CA ALA A 470 18.19 13.39 13.30
C ALA A 470 17.30 13.56 14.54
N LYS A 471 17.02 14.80 14.97
CA LYS A 471 16.20 15.10 16.15
C LYS A 471 14.73 14.70 15.98
N MET A 472 14.20 14.85 14.77
CA MET A 472 12.83 14.49 14.42
C MET A 472 12.68 13.03 13.94
N GLY A 473 13.77 12.29 13.79
CA GLY A 473 13.76 10.92 13.31
C GLY A 473 13.22 10.78 11.89
N ARG A 474 13.49 11.78 11.01
CA ARG A 474 13.04 11.83 9.62
C ARG A 474 14.22 12.03 8.67
N SER A 475 14.04 11.71 7.38
CA SER A 475 15.08 11.97 6.38
C SER A 475 15.26 13.49 6.15
N GLN A 476 16.45 13.90 5.76
CA GLN A 476 16.72 15.29 5.40
C GLN A 476 15.77 15.76 4.27
N THR A 477 15.53 14.92 3.29
CA THR A 477 14.58 15.18 2.19
C THR A 477 13.15 15.41 2.74
N SER A 478 12.70 14.58 3.69
CA SER A 478 11.37 14.74 4.32
C SER A 478 11.27 16.05 5.11
N ILE A 479 12.33 16.46 5.81
CA ILE A 479 12.40 17.75 6.51
C ILE A 479 12.29 18.92 5.52
N VAL A 480 13.08 18.88 4.45
CA VAL A 480 13.07 19.92 3.41
C VAL A 480 11.70 20.01 2.74
N MET A 481 11.13 18.88 2.35
CA MET A 481 9.78 18.84 1.75
C MET A 481 8.73 19.40 2.70
N ARG A 482 8.80 19.09 4.01
CA ARG A 482 7.83 19.58 4.97
C ARG A 482 8.00 21.06 5.26
N LEU A 483 9.24 21.55 5.43
CA LEU A 483 9.52 22.99 5.54
C LEU A 483 9.00 23.76 4.34
N ASN A 484 9.22 23.22 3.14
CA ASN A 484 8.66 23.84 1.94
C ASN A 484 7.13 23.91 2.01
N LYS A 485 6.48 22.81 2.42
CA LYS A 485 5.02 22.77 2.55
C LYS A 485 4.45 23.65 3.66
N LEU A 486 5.21 23.92 4.72
CA LEU A 486 4.80 24.81 5.81
C LEU A 486 5.09 26.29 5.51
N ASN A 487 5.97 26.54 4.54
CA ASN A 487 6.29 27.88 4.05
C ASN A 487 5.45 28.25 2.80
N GLU A 488 4.65 27.33 2.30
CA GLU A 488 3.58 27.51 1.31
C GLU A 488 2.32 28.02 2.00
#